data_f07c925e776be3832e40c05ba3826344
#
_entry.id   f07c925e776be3832e40c05ba3826344
#
_cell.length_a   1.000
_cell.length_b   1.000
_cell.length_c   1.000
_cell.angle_alpha   90.00
_cell.angle_beta   90.00
_cell.angle_gamma   90.00
#
_symmetry.space_group_name_H-M   'P 1'
#
loop_
_entity.id
_entity.type
_entity.pdbx_description
1 polymer ?
#
loop_
_entity_poly.entity_id
_entity_poly.type
_entity_poly.pdbx_seq_one_letter_code
_entity_poly.pdbx_strand_id
1 'polypeptide(L)'
;MRGHAPDSDQQRAFIRRLPKAELHLHLEGAVTPETLVELSRRHDGTPLSLEGARAIYDYTDFTGFLMAFKAVTERLRTAEDYELITYRMLGRLAAQGVVHAEIYVSVGVVYYWGRSEFEPLFAGMERGRMRAEADFGITAYWIFDAVRHFGTDAAAKVFRKAAEMRRDHTSIIGIGIGGDERHTGAAPFRELYAEARDAGLHLTAHAGESVGPEGIWGALNIGAERIGHALTAIHDSELMAILAERQIPIEVCVSSNVRTGCCMHLADHPVRRFFESGLMITLNSDDPAMFLSDLEDEYWLANNEFGFSEEHLRELAANSIEASFLPAERKIDLLRQIEETF
;
A
#
# COMPACT_ATOMS: atom_id res chain seq x y z
N MET A 1 6.90 -21.52 -33.25
CA MET A 1 7.62 -20.24 -33.41
C MET A 1 7.79 -19.67 -32.02
N ARG A 2 9.01 -19.61 -31.49
CA ARG A 2 9.28 -18.93 -30.22
C ARG A 2 9.22 -17.43 -30.53
N GLY A 3 8.15 -16.73 -30.09
CA GLY A 3 8.11 -15.29 -30.13
C GLY A 3 9.34 -14.73 -29.42
N HIS A 4 9.99 -13.73 -29.99
CA HIS A 4 11.02 -12.97 -29.30
C HIS A 4 10.36 -12.44 -28.03
N ALA A 5 10.95 -12.72 -26.85
CA ALA A 5 10.61 -11.99 -25.63
C ALA A 5 10.82 -10.50 -25.95
N PRO A 6 9.87 -9.63 -25.65
CA PRO A 6 10.07 -8.19 -25.83
C PRO A 6 11.33 -7.78 -25.08
N ASP A 7 12.07 -6.83 -25.65
CA ASP A 7 13.23 -6.22 -25.01
C ASP A 7 12.77 -5.68 -23.64
N SER A 8 13.52 -5.97 -22.58
CA SER A 8 13.19 -5.56 -21.21
C SER A 8 12.86 -4.07 -21.09
N ASP A 9 13.54 -3.23 -21.91
CA ASP A 9 13.32 -1.79 -21.95
C ASP A 9 11.99 -1.42 -22.61
N GLN A 10 11.56 -2.15 -23.63
CA GLN A 10 10.24 -1.94 -24.26
C GLN A 10 9.12 -2.31 -23.31
N GLN A 11 9.27 -3.41 -22.58
CA GLN A 11 8.28 -3.84 -21.61
C GLN A 11 8.15 -2.86 -20.44
N ARG A 12 9.25 -2.38 -19.89
CA ARG A 12 9.23 -1.34 -18.86
C ARG A 12 8.63 -0.04 -19.39
N ALA A 13 8.93 0.35 -20.62
CA ALA A 13 8.33 1.52 -21.25
C ALA A 13 6.80 1.37 -21.45
N PHE A 14 6.31 0.15 -21.76
CA PHE A 14 4.89 -0.16 -21.77
C PHE A 14 4.27 0.02 -20.38
N ILE A 15 4.86 -0.60 -19.35
CA ILE A 15 4.37 -0.53 -17.98
C ILE A 15 4.30 0.93 -17.46
N ARG A 16 5.30 1.77 -17.76
CA ARG A 16 5.32 3.19 -17.37
C ARG A 16 4.23 4.01 -18.05
N ARG A 17 3.85 3.68 -19.28
CA ARG A 17 2.78 4.39 -19.99
C ARG A 17 1.37 3.93 -19.59
N LEU A 18 1.25 2.73 -19.01
CA LEU A 18 -0.01 2.18 -18.60
C LEU A 18 -0.56 2.94 -17.38
N PRO A 19 -1.67 3.70 -17.51
CA PRO A 19 -2.30 4.36 -16.37
C PRO A 19 -2.78 3.31 -15.36
N LYS A 20 -2.46 3.50 -14.09
CA LYS A 20 -2.83 2.58 -13.01
C LYS A 20 -2.94 3.29 -11.67
N ALA A 21 -3.62 2.67 -10.73
CA ALA A 21 -3.63 3.13 -9.34
C ALA A 21 -2.75 2.26 -8.47
N GLU A 22 -2.25 2.83 -7.37
CA GLU A 22 -1.62 2.10 -6.27
C GLU A 22 -2.50 2.21 -5.04
N LEU A 23 -2.91 1.07 -4.49
CA LEU A 23 -3.94 1.00 -3.46
C LEU A 23 -3.42 0.46 -2.13
N HIS A 24 -2.20 -0.07 -2.11
CA HIS A 24 -1.54 -0.60 -0.92
C HIS A 24 -0.09 -0.12 -0.85
N LEU A 25 0.10 1.05 -0.29
CA LEU A 25 1.37 1.73 -0.17
C LEU A 25 1.44 2.43 1.18
N HIS A 26 2.49 2.16 1.96
CA HIS A 26 2.77 2.84 3.21
C HIS A 26 3.67 4.06 2.98
N LEU A 27 3.22 5.24 3.46
CA LEU A 27 3.94 6.50 3.29
C LEU A 27 5.37 6.40 3.85
N GLU A 28 5.50 5.84 5.02
CA GLU A 28 6.77 5.70 5.73
C GLU A 28 7.71 4.71 5.03
N GLY A 29 7.15 3.64 4.46
CA GLY A 29 7.90 2.62 3.71
C GLY A 29 8.39 3.07 2.33
N ALA A 30 7.88 4.21 1.86
CA ALA A 30 8.33 4.83 0.63
C ALA A 30 9.56 5.75 0.80
N VAL A 31 10.07 5.92 2.02
CA VAL A 31 11.25 6.75 2.31
C VAL A 31 12.51 6.07 1.80
N THR A 32 13.15 6.64 0.76
CA THR A 32 14.39 6.08 0.20
C THR A 32 15.60 6.33 1.10
N PRO A 33 16.69 5.55 0.95
CA PRO A 33 17.93 5.81 1.69
C PRO A 33 18.45 7.24 1.55
N GLU A 34 18.32 7.85 0.37
CA GLU A 34 18.70 9.23 0.11
C GLU A 34 17.86 10.22 0.91
N THR A 35 16.55 9.97 1.00
CA THR A 35 15.63 10.77 1.81
C THR A 35 15.89 10.57 3.30
N LEU A 36 16.20 9.34 3.72
CA LEU A 36 16.55 9.03 5.11
C LEU A 36 17.82 9.76 5.55
N VAL A 37 18.83 9.89 4.67
CA VAL A 37 20.04 10.73 4.94
C VAL A 37 19.65 12.18 5.16
N GLU A 38 18.72 12.72 4.37
CA GLU A 38 18.27 14.10 4.54
C GLU A 38 17.53 14.31 5.88
N LEU A 39 16.61 13.40 6.23
CA LEU A 39 15.94 13.40 7.52
C LEU A 39 16.92 13.28 8.70
N SER A 40 17.92 12.40 8.56
CA SER A 40 18.97 12.24 9.55
C SER A 40 19.79 13.54 9.76
N ARG A 41 20.08 14.28 8.68
CA ARG A 41 20.75 15.60 8.78
C ARG A 41 19.95 16.64 9.55
N ARG A 42 18.62 16.52 9.52
CA ARG A 42 17.73 17.44 10.24
C ARG A 42 17.62 17.10 11.73
N HIS A 43 17.72 15.82 12.08
CA HIS A 43 17.26 15.33 13.38
C HIS A 43 18.30 14.61 14.22
N ASP A 44 19.38 14.11 13.63
CA ASP A 44 20.39 13.33 14.33
C ASP A 44 21.60 14.19 14.70
N GLY A 45 22.16 13.97 15.89
CA GLY A 45 23.42 14.60 16.29
C GLY A 45 24.61 14.19 15.43
N THR A 46 24.56 12.98 14.86
CA THR A 46 25.52 12.47 13.86
C THR A 46 24.73 11.96 12.67
N PRO A 47 24.70 12.70 11.54
CA PRO A 47 23.96 12.31 10.37
C PRO A 47 24.44 10.98 9.75
N LEU A 48 23.49 10.21 9.22
CA LEU A 48 23.78 8.99 8.47
C LEU A 48 24.56 9.32 7.18
N SER A 49 25.53 8.48 6.83
CA SER A 49 26.03 8.40 5.47
C SER A 49 25.03 7.67 4.57
N LEU A 50 25.15 7.80 3.25
CA LEU A 50 24.30 7.04 2.32
C LEU A 50 24.52 5.53 2.47
N GLU A 51 25.75 5.09 2.69
CA GLU A 51 26.06 3.68 2.96
C GLU A 51 25.38 3.21 4.27
N GLY A 52 25.45 4.01 5.33
CA GLY A 52 24.77 3.72 6.60
C GLY A 52 23.26 3.67 6.46
N ALA A 53 22.66 4.56 5.65
CA ALA A 53 21.23 4.53 5.36
C ALA A 53 20.86 3.27 4.56
N ARG A 54 21.62 2.90 3.54
CA ARG A 54 21.39 1.67 2.75
C ARG A 54 21.51 0.41 3.60
N ALA A 55 22.44 0.37 4.55
CA ALA A 55 22.61 -0.76 5.46
C ALA A 55 21.37 -0.98 6.36
N ILE A 56 20.57 0.06 6.66
CA ILE A 56 19.32 -0.07 7.40
C ILE A 56 18.29 -0.87 6.61
N TYR A 57 18.30 -0.78 5.27
CA TYR A 57 17.37 -1.51 4.38
C TYR A 57 17.90 -2.89 3.94
N ASP A 58 19.12 -3.26 4.35
CA ASP A 58 19.71 -4.58 4.07
C ASP A 58 19.41 -5.55 5.22
N TYR A 59 18.19 -6.06 5.24
CA TYR A 59 17.69 -7.05 6.21
C TYR A 59 17.16 -8.30 5.50
N THR A 60 17.02 -9.39 6.25
CA THR A 60 16.64 -10.72 5.71
C THR A 60 15.39 -11.30 6.34
N ASP A 61 14.78 -10.62 7.30
CA ASP A 61 13.61 -11.12 8.01
C ASP A 61 12.65 -9.98 8.44
N PHE A 62 11.49 -10.37 8.93
CA PHE A 62 10.45 -9.43 9.38
C PHE A 62 10.92 -8.54 10.55
N THR A 63 11.78 -9.05 11.44
CA THR A 63 12.31 -8.25 12.56
C THR A 63 13.21 -7.14 12.04
N GLY A 64 14.07 -7.43 11.06
CA GLY A 64 14.91 -6.45 10.39
C GLY A 64 14.09 -5.38 9.67
N PHE A 65 12.99 -5.78 8.99
CA PHE A 65 12.02 -4.86 8.41
C PHE A 65 11.45 -3.89 9.47
N LEU A 66 10.97 -4.41 10.60
CA LEU A 66 10.44 -3.56 11.68
C LEU A 66 11.50 -2.59 12.23
N MET A 67 12.76 -2.98 12.30
CA MET A 67 13.86 -2.10 12.73
C MET A 67 14.15 -1.01 11.70
N ALA A 68 14.07 -1.32 10.41
CA ALA A 68 14.19 -0.32 9.34
C ALA A 68 13.01 0.67 9.39
N PHE A 69 11.80 0.19 9.51
CA PHE A 69 10.59 1.01 9.66
C PHE A 69 10.68 1.94 10.89
N LYS A 70 11.14 1.40 12.03
CA LYS A 70 11.41 2.17 13.23
C LYS A 70 12.43 3.27 13.01
N ALA A 71 13.55 2.98 12.32
CA ALA A 71 14.62 3.94 12.05
C ALA A 71 14.13 5.12 11.18
N VAL A 72 13.22 4.84 10.24
CA VAL A 72 12.57 5.87 9.41
C VAL A 72 11.59 6.71 10.24
N THR A 73 10.62 6.06 10.88
CA THR A 73 9.54 6.75 11.61
C THR A 73 10.06 7.56 12.79
N GLU A 74 11.18 7.14 13.39
CA GLU A 74 11.86 7.91 14.43
C GLU A 74 12.34 9.29 13.95
N ARG A 75 12.59 9.46 12.66
CA ARG A 75 13.07 10.70 12.03
C ARG A 75 11.96 11.53 11.39
N LEU A 76 10.75 11.04 11.31
CA LEU A 76 9.58 11.80 10.84
C LEU A 76 8.98 12.59 12.01
N ARG A 77 9.41 13.84 12.19
CA ARG A 77 9.14 14.64 13.40
C ARG A 77 8.36 15.90 13.15
N THR A 78 8.43 16.45 11.94
CA THR A 78 7.87 17.76 11.62
C THR A 78 6.94 17.70 10.40
N ALA A 79 6.12 18.72 10.22
CA ALA A 79 5.29 18.87 9.05
C ALA A 79 6.10 18.90 7.74
N GLU A 80 7.31 19.48 7.79
CA GLU A 80 8.22 19.59 6.65
C GLU A 80 8.82 18.24 6.27
N ASP A 81 8.99 17.33 7.23
CA ASP A 81 9.44 15.96 6.95
C ASP A 81 8.35 15.19 6.20
N TYR A 82 7.11 15.28 6.67
CA TYR A 82 5.96 14.64 6.01
C TYR A 82 5.64 15.26 4.65
N GLU A 83 5.78 16.58 4.48
CA GLU A 83 5.68 17.23 3.17
C GLU A 83 6.72 16.70 2.19
N LEU A 84 7.98 16.58 2.64
CA LEU A 84 9.09 16.09 1.83
C LEU A 84 8.85 14.66 1.34
N ILE A 85 8.52 13.73 2.26
CA ILE A 85 8.35 12.33 1.90
C ILE A 85 7.13 12.11 1.01
N THR A 86 6.02 12.81 1.29
CA THR A 86 4.81 12.76 0.47
C THR A 86 5.07 13.22 -0.96
N TYR A 87 5.67 14.40 -1.12
CA TYR A 87 5.97 14.95 -2.43
C TYR A 87 6.90 14.04 -3.25
N ARG A 88 7.97 13.53 -2.63
CA ARG A 88 8.92 12.64 -3.30
C ARG A 88 8.31 11.30 -3.70
N MET A 89 7.53 10.71 -2.82
CA MET A 89 6.82 9.46 -3.08
C MET A 89 5.89 9.62 -4.28
N LEU A 90 5.00 10.63 -4.26
CA LEU A 90 4.05 10.87 -5.34
C LEU A 90 4.74 11.18 -6.68
N GLY A 91 5.87 11.91 -6.66
CA GLY A 91 6.65 12.15 -7.87
C GLY A 91 7.26 10.87 -8.45
N ARG A 92 7.69 9.93 -7.60
CA ARG A 92 8.17 8.62 -8.04
C ARG A 92 7.04 7.76 -8.62
N LEU A 93 5.87 7.75 -7.99
CA LEU A 93 4.70 7.03 -8.49
C LEU A 93 4.25 7.58 -9.85
N ALA A 94 4.15 8.89 -10.00
CA ALA A 94 3.79 9.51 -11.27
C ALA A 94 4.76 9.14 -12.40
N ALA A 95 6.08 9.08 -12.12
CA ALA A 95 7.09 8.65 -13.08
C ALA A 95 6.92 7.19 -13.56
N GLN A 96 6.17 6.38 -12.82
CA GLN A 96 5.85 4.99 -13.14
C GLN A 96 4.48 4.82 -13.82
N GLY A 97 3.78 5.92 -14.15
CA GLY A 97 2.45 5.90 -14.74
C GLY A 97 1.31 5.73 -13.74
N VAL A 98 1.56 5.93 -12.44
CA VAL A 98 0.51 5.94 -11.43
C VAL A 98 -0.25 7.27 -11.54
N VAL A 99 -1.57 7.19 -11.72
CA VAL A 99 -2.47 8.34 -11.86
C VAL A 99 -3.25 8.64 -10.58
N HIS A 100 -3.34 7.65 -9.70
CA HIS A 100 -4.00 7.75 -8.40
C HIS A 100 -3.35 6.84 -7.37
N ALA A 101 -3.24 7.28 -6.12
CA ALA A 101 -2.74 6.47 -5.02
C ALA A 101 -3.65 6.57 -3.78
N GLU A 102 -3.84 5.46 -3.08
CA GLU A 102 -4.50 5.40 -1.77
C GLU A 102 -3.48 4.90 -0.75
N ILE A 103 -3.08 5.81 0.15
CA ILE A 103 -1.84 5.70 0.90
C ILE A 103 -2.15 5.44 2.36
N TYR A 104 -1.61 4.35 2.88
CA TYR A 104 -1.64 4.06 4.31
C TYR A 104 -0.69 4.98 5.07
N VAL A 105 -1.19 5.61 6.13
CA VAL A 105 -0.42 6.44 7.05
C VAL A 105 -0.46 5.83 8.42
N SER A 106 0.70 5.52 8.98
CA SER A 106 0.85 4.84 10.27
C SER A 106 0.58 5.77 11.46
N VAL A 107 -0.65 6.31 11.57
CA VAL A 107 -1.06 7.24 12.64
C VAL A 107 -0.85 6.63 14.01
N GLY A 108 -1.08 5.31 14.15
CA GLY A 108 -0.79 4.57 15.38
C GLY A 108 0.66 4.66 15.83
N VAL A 109 1.61 4.68 14.89
CA VAL A 109 3.05 4.83 15.15
C VAL A 109 3.39 6.26 15.56
N VAL A 110 2.75 7.27 14.97
CA VAL A 110 2.92 8.67 15.40
C VAL A 110 2.51 8.83 16.87
N TYR A 111 1.38 8.25 17.25
CA TYR A 111 0.93 8.26 18.66
C TYR A 111 1.85 7.46 19.60
N TYR A 112 2.37 6.33 19.14
CA TYR A 112 3.33 5.54 19.90
C TYR A 112 4.59 6.34 20.25
N TRP A 113 5.10 7.14 19.29
CA TRP A 113 6.26 7.99 19.54
C TRP A 113 5.94 9.17 20.49
N GLY A 114 4.68 9.60 20.59
CA GLY A 114 4.23 10.70 21.48
C GLY A 114 4.91 12.04 21.25
N ARG A 115 5.49 12.25 20.07
CA ARG A 115 6.38 13.40 19.80
C ARG A 115 5.68 14.63 19.28
N SER A 116 4.48 14.46 18.69
CA SER A 116 3.75 15.54 18.04
C SER A 116 2.27 15.27 18.03
N GLU A 117 1.48 16.33 18.02
CA GLU A 117 0.09 16.24 17.59
C GLU A 117 0.04 15.85 16.11
N PHE A 118 -0.92 15.03 15.71
CA PHE A 118 -0.96 14.50 14.35
C PHE A 118 -1.37 15.55 13.30
N GLU A 119 -2.26 16.45 13.64
CA GLU A 119 -2.80 17.46 12.73
C GLU A 119 -1.73 18.34 12.05
N PRO A 120 -0.69 18.84 12.74
CA PRO A 120 0.40 19.58 12.08
C PRO A 120 1.17 18.72 11.09
N LEU A 121 1.38 17.42 11.38
CA LEU A 121 2.06 16.49 10.48
C LEU A 121 1.19 16.23 9.24
N PHE A 122 -0.10 16.02 9.43
CA PHE A 122 -1.06 15.88 8.35
C PHE A 122 -1.13 17.12 7.44
N ALA A 123 -1.06 18.32 8.01
CA ALA A 123 -0.98 19.54 7.21
C ALA A 123 0.27 19.54 6.29
N GLY A 124 1.39 18.97 6.73
CA GLY A 124 2.57 18.74 5.89
C GLY A 124 2.29 17.74 4.76
N MET A 125 1.65 16.62 5.07
CA MET A 125 1.25 15.62 4.07
C MET A 125 0.36 16.25 2.98
N GLU A 126 -0.65 17.03 3.38
CA GLU A 126 -1.54 17.72 2.44
C GLU A 126 -0.81 18.73 1.56
N ARG A 127 0.15 19.50 2.09
CA ARG A 127 0.97 20.40 1.25
C ARG A 127 1.78 19.60 0.23
N GLY A 128 2.40 18.48 0.64
CA GLY A 128 3.14 17.60 -0.24
C GLY A 128 2.24 17.00 -1.34
N ARG A 129 1.03 16.55 -0.96
CA ARG A 129 0.04 15.99 -1.87
C ARG A 129 -0.44 17.02 -2.91
N MET A 130 -0.87 18.18 -2.45
CA MET A 130 -1.37 19.25 -3.34
C MET A 130 -0.29 19.74 -4.31
N ARG A 131 0.95 19.84 -3.84
CA ARG A 131 2.08 20.21 -4.69
C ARG A 131 2.37 19.12 -5.73
N ALA A 132 2.36 17.85 -5.34
CA ALA A 132 2.58 16.72 -6.27
C ALA A 132 1.45 16.63 -7.30
N GLU A 133 0.20 16.85 -6.91
CA GLU A 133 -0.93 16.91 -7.83
C GLU A 133 -0.76 18.04 -8.88
N ALA A 134 -0.31 19.22 -8.44
CA ALA A 134 -0.05 20.34 -9.35
C ALA A 134 1.13 20.09 -10.30
N ASP A 135 2.23 19.50 -9.80
CA ASP A 135 3.46 19.32 -10.56
C ASP A 135 3.43 18.07 -11.47
N PHE A 136 2.73 16.99 -11.06
CA PHE A 136 2.78 15.68 -11.72
C PHE A 136 1.42 15.17 -12.20
N GLY A 137 0.30 15.79 -11.80
CA GLY A 137 -1.04 15.35 -12.17
C GLY A 137 -1.55 14.08 -11.46
N ILE A 138 -0.82 13.56 -10.47
CA ILE A 138 -1.22 12.40 -9.68
C ILE A 138 -2.14 12.81 -8.54
N THR A 139 -3.29 12.12 -8.40
CA THR A 139 -4.17 12.32 -7.24
C THR A 139 -3.83 11.33 -6.13
N ALA A 140 -4.07 11.71 -4.86
CA ALA A 140 -3.84 10.80 -3.75
C ALA A 140 -4.86 11.00 -2.62
N TYR A 141 -5.20 9.88 -1.95
CA TYR A 141 -6.05 9.83 -0.78
C TYR A 141 -5.35 9.12 0.38
N TRP A 142 -5.84 9.35 1.59
CA TRP A 142 -5.25 8.84 2.83
C TRP A 142 -6.13 7.79 3.49
N ILE A 143 -5.51 6.68 3.89
CA ILE A 143 -6.08 5.64 4.74
C ILE A 143 -5.32 5.69 6.07
N PHE A 144 -6.02 5.97 7.17
CA PHE A 144 -5.39 6.01 8.49
C PHE A 144 -5.24 4.60 9.04
N ASP A 145 -3.99 4.16 9.16
CA ASP A 145 -3.68 2.80 9.56
C ASP A 145 -3.39 2.69 11.06
N ALA A 146 -4.01 1.69 11.69
CA ALA A 146 -3.78 1.32 13.07
C ALA A 146 -2.96 0.03 13.15
N VAL A 147 -2.06 -0.01 14.12
CA VAL A 147 -1.23 -1.19 14.40
C VAL A 147 -2.00 -2.13 15.33
N ARG A 148 -2.44 -3.30 14.82
CA ARG A 148 -3.33 -4.22 15.58
C ARG A 148 -2.77 -4.69 16.89
N HIS A 149 -1.46 -4.93 16.99
CA HIS A 149 -0.83 -5.39 18.24
C HIS A 149 -0.62 -4.27 19.28
N PHE A 150 -0.95 -3.01 18.95
CA PHE A 150 -1.08 -1.94 19.97
C PHE A 150 -2.44 -1.97 20.69
N GLY A 151 -3.37 -2.82 20.24
CA GLY A 151 -4.67 -3.05 20.86
C GLY A 151 -5.77 -2.13 20.38
N THR A 152 -7.00 -2.46 20.79
CA THR A 152 -8.23 -1.78 20.34
C THR A 152 -8.31 -0.33 20.79
N ASP A 153 -7.79 0.02 21.97
CA ASP A 153 -7.81 1.41 22.47
C ASP A 153 -6.92 2.32 21.60
N ALA A 154 -5.76 1.81 21.16
CA ALA A 154 -4.89 2.54 20.24
C ALA A 154 -5.54 2.70 18.87
N ALA A 155 -6.14 1.64 18.34
CA ALA A 155 -6.88 1.68 17.08
C ALA A 155 -8.07 2.65 17.13
N ALA A 156 -8.82 2.66 18.24
CA ALA A 156 -9.93 3.58 18.45
C ALA A 156 -9.52 5.05 18.32
N LYS A 157 -8.33 5.40 18.85
CA LYS A 157 -7.79 6.77 18.71
C LYS A 157 -7.53 7.12 17.25
N VAL A 158 -6.95 6.19 16.47
CA VAL A 158 -6.66 6.38 15.05
C VAL A 158 -7.95 6.55 14.26
N PHE A 159 -8.90 5.64 14.40
CA PHE A 159 -10.13 5.63 13.60
C PHE A 159 -11.06 6.82 13.91
N ARG A 160 -11.18 7.18 15.20
CA ARG A 160 -11.93 8.37 15.60
C ARG A 160 -11.26 9.65 15.11
N LYS A 161 -9.91 9.71 15.07
CA LYS A 161 -9.18 10.83 14.48
C LYS A 161 -9.44 10.92 12.97
N ALA A 162 -9.47 9.81 12.24
CA ALA A 162 -9.84 9.78 10.83
C ALA A 162 -11.26 10.34 10.60
N ALA A 163 -12.23 9.87 11.39
CA ALA A 163 -13.62 10.33 11.31
C ALA A 163 -13.79 11.81 11.67
N GLU A 164 -13.03 12.31 12.64
CA GLU A 164 -13.00 13.72 13.01
C GLU A 164 -12.46 14.59 11.86
N MET A 165 -11.24 14.26 11.39
CA MET A 165 -10.54 15.07 10.40
C MET A 165 -11.16 15.00 9.00
N ARG A 166 -11.82 13.89 8.64
CA ARG A 166 -12.54 13.75 7.36
C ARG A 166 -13.57 14.85 7.12
N ARG A 167 -14.13 15.44 8.17
CA ARG A 167 -15.13 16.51 8.05
C ARG A 167 -14.58 17.74 7.33
N ASP A 168 -13.28 18.00 7.52
CA ASP A 168 -12.59 19.15 6.93
C ASP A 168 -11.62 18.76 5.81
N HIS A 169 -11.30 17.44 5.69
CA HIS A 169 -10.32 16.89 4.75
C HIS A 169 -10.89 15.72 3.97
N THR A 170 -11.46 15.99 2.80
CA THR A 170 -12.06 14.97 1.91
C THR A 170 -11.03 13.98 1.34
N SER A 171 -9.73 14.30 1.45
CA SER A 171 -8.63 13.40 1.09
C SER A 171 -8.48 12.22 2.04
N ILE A 172 -9.04 12.27 3.26
CA ILE A 172 -9.08 11.14 4.19
C ILE A 172 -10.28 10.28 3.82
N ILE A 173 -10.03 9.08 3.27
CA ILE A 173 -11.10 8.25 2.70
C ILE A 173 -11.40 7.01 3.51
N GLY A 174 -10.44 6.50 4.28
CA GLY A 174 -10.61 5.21 4.91
C GLY A 174 -9.74 5.00 6.13
N ILE A 175 -9.93 3.81 6.69
CA ILE A 175 -9.12 3.25 7.77
C ILE A 175 -8.60 1.87 7.40
N GLY A 176 -7.48 1.48 8.02
CA GLY A 176 -6.90 0.15 7.91
C GLY A 176 -6.39 -0.39 9.24
N ILE A 177 -6.15 -1.68 9.29
CA ILE A 177 -5.35 -2.33 10.33
C ILE A 177 -4.23 -3.13 9.70
N GLY A 178 -3.00 -2.86 10.15
CA GLY A 178 -1.81 -3.61 9.78
C GLY A 178 -1.09 -4.17 11.01
N GLY A 179 0.14 -4.65 10.81
CA GLY A 179 0.99 -5.22 11.86
C GLY A 179 0.76 -6.71 12.09
N ASP A 180 1.29 -7.25 13.18
CA ASP A 180 1.39 -8.71 13.39
C ASP A 180 0.02 -9.38 13.59
N GLU A 181 -0.45 -10.08 12.55
CA GLU A 181 -1.70 -10.85 12.58
C GLU A 181 -1.69 -12.01 13.59
N ARG A 182 -0.51 -12.60 13.83
CA ARG A 182 -0.36 -13.73 14.78
C ARG A 182 -0.63 -13.28 16.21
N HIS A 183 -0.37 -12.01 16.48
CA HIS A 183 -0.60 -11.44 17.81
C HIS A 183 -2.09 -11.11 18.04
N THR A 184 -2.75 -10.52 17.05
CA THR A 184 -4.14 -10.09 17.16
C THR A 184 -4.88 -10.21 15.84
N GLY A 185 -5.91 -11.05 15.79
CA GLY A 185 -6.81 -11.17 14.64
C GLY A 185 -7.75 -9.96 14.49
N ALA A 186 -8.60 -9.99 13.47
CA ALA A 186 -9.49 -8.87 13.13
C ALA A 186 -10.72 -8.72 14.07
N ALA A 187 -11.20 -9.80 14.67
CA ALA A 187 -12.46 -9.83 15.42
C ALA A 187 -12.61 -8.76 16.52
N PRO A 188 -11.56 -8.42 17.31
CA PRO A 188 -11.66 -7.37 18.35
C PRO A 188 -11.96 -5.97 17.79
N PHE A 189 -11.74 -5.71 16.50
CA PHE A 189 -11.92 -4.39 15.89
C PHE A 189 -13.31 -4.20 15.26
N ARG A 190 -14.21 -5.18 15.35
CA ARG A 190 -15.53 -5.18 14.70
C ARG A 190 -16.34 -3.91 14.99
N GLU A 191 -16.45 -3.52 16.25
CA GLU A 191 -17.23 -2.33 16.65
C GLU A 191 -16.60 -1.05 16.12
N LEU A 192 -15.27 -0.96 16.14
CA LEU A 192 -14.54 0.20 15.62
C LEU A 192 -14.68 0.34 14.10
N TYR A 193 -14.71 -0.78 13.37
CA TYR A 193 -14.98 -0.79 11.94
C TYR A 193 -16.43 -0.34 11.62
N ALA A 194 -17.39 -0.77 12.44
CA ALA A 194 -18.76 -0.30 12.30
C ALA A 194 -18.88 1.21 12.56
N GLU A 195 -18.24 1.73 13.64
CA GLU A 195 -18.16 3.18 13.92
C GLU A 195 -17.56 3.96 12.75
N ALA A 196 -16.46 3.46 12.16
CA ALA A 196 -15.76 4.11 11.05
C ALA A 196 -16.63 4.13 9.78
N ARG A 197 -17.32 3.02 9.45
CA ARG A 197 -18.26 2.95 8.34
C ARG A 197 -19.42 3.94 8.53
N ASP A 198 -19.98 4.00 9.72
CA ASP A 198 -21.09 4.92 10.02
C ASP A 198 -20.65 6.40 9.93
N ALA A 199 -19.35 6.66 10.11
CA ALA A 199 -18.74 7.96 9.85
C ALA A 199 -18.42 8.22 8.35
N GLY A 200 -18.73 7.29 7.46
CA GLY A 200 -18.53 7.39 6.02
C GLY A 200 -17.10 7.10 5.54
N LEU A 201 -16.30 6.40 6.36
CA LEU A 201 -14.97 5.94 6.00
C LEU A 201 -15.03 4.57 5.32
N HIS A 202 -14.20 4.36 4.31
CA HIS A 202 -13.94 3.05 3.73
C HIS A 202 -13.08 2.20 4.65
N LEU A 203 -13.20 0.87 4.51
CA LEU A 203 -12.64 -0.12 5.43
C LEU A 203 -11.69 -1.05 4.69
N THR A 204 -10.42 -1.05 5.07
CA THR A 204 -9.42 -1.98 4.55
C THR A 204 -8.78 -2.78 5.69
N ALA A 205 -8.18 -3.92 5.41
CA ALA A 205 -7.45 -4.68 6.41
C ALA A 205 -6.36 -5.53 5.77
N HIS A 206 -5.16 -5.53 6.35
CA HIS A 206 -4.16 -6.56 6.09
C HIS A 206 -4.68 -7.88 6.66
N ALA A 207 -4.75 -8.93 5.86
CA ALA A 207 -5.23 -10.22 6.32
C ALA A 207 -4.71 -11.39 5.48
N GLY A 208 -4.42 -12.51 6.13
CA GLY A 208 -3.91 -13.71 5.48
C GLY A 208 -2.51 -13.56 4.91
N GLU A 209 -1.71 -12.66 5.43
CA GLU A 209 -0.31 -12.51 5.10
C GLU A 209 0.55 -13.49 5.90
N SER A 210 0.42 -13.46 7.24
CA SER A 210 1.25 -14.25 8.15
C SER A 210 0.48 -15.29 8.96
N VAL A 211 -0.85 -15.35 8.78
CA VAL A 211 -1.76 -16.36 9.34
C VAL A 211 -2.53 -17.06 8.23
N GLY A 212 -3.30 -18.10 8.55
CA GLY A 212 -4.09 -18.83 7.57
C GLY A 212 -5.31 -18.06 7.02
N PRO A 213 -6.15 -18.72 6.20
CA PRO A 213 -7.36 -18.12 5.60
C PRO A 213 -8.34 -17.54 6.62
N GLU A 214 -8.30 -18.02 7.87
CA GLU A 214 -9.10 -17.52 8.99
C GLU A 214 -8.88 -16.01 9.24
N GLY A 215 -7.68 -15.49 8.96
CA GLY A 215 -7.39 -14.05 9.03
C GLY A 215 -8.24 -13.26 8.02
N ILE A 216 -8.35 -13.77 6.79
CA ILE A 216 -9.14 -13.15 5.72
C ILE A 216 -10.63 -13.21 6.05
N TRP A 217 -11.13 -14.37 6.50
CA TRP A 217 -12.50 -14.49 7.00
C TRP A 217 -12.79 -13.50 8.12
N GLY A 218 -11.81 -13.32 9.04
CA GLY A 218 -11.90 -12.32 10.11
C GLY A 218 -12.06 -10.91 9.58
N ALA A 219 -11.25 -10.51 8.59
CA ALA A 219 -11.32 -9.20 7.95
C ALA A 219 -12.65 -8.96 7.22
N LEU A 220 -13.14 -9.95 6.46
CA LEU A 220 -14.45 -9.89 5.81
C LEU A 220 -15.58 -9.75 6.83
N ASN A 221 -15.51 -10.47 7.95
CA ASN A 221 -16.50 -10.45 9.01
C ASN A 221 -16.58 -9.13 9.78
N ILE A 222 -15.54 -8.32 9.79
CA ILE A 222 -15.57 -6.96 10.37
C ILE A 222 -15.98 -5.90 9.34
N GLY A 223 -16.15 -6.29 8.07
CA GLY A 223 -16.65 -5.43 7.02
C GLY A 223 -15.57 -4.77 6.16
N ALA A 224 -14.34 -5.34 6.10
CA ALA A 224 -13.33 -4.85 5.18
C ALA A 224 -13.82 -4.94 3.73
N GLU A 225 -13.66 -3.85 2.99
CA GLU A 225 -14.08 -3.71 1.59
C GLU A 225 -12.97 -4.16 0.63
N ARG A 226 -11.71 -4.04 1.07
CA ARG A 226 -10.50 -4.55 0.38
C ARG A 226 -9.60 -5.25 1.38
N ILE A 227 -8.89 -6.27 0.89
CA ILE A 227 -8.01 -7.11 1.71
C ILE A 227 -6.57 -6.96 1.23
N GLY A 228 -5.70 -6.46 2.12
CA GLY A 228 -4.27 -6.43 1.88
C GLY A 228 -3.68 -7.84 1.90
N HIS A 229 -2.80 -8.14 0.96
CA HIS A 229 -2.10 -9.41 0.73
C HIS A 229 -2.97 -10.60 0.38
N ALA A 230 -3.82 -11.08 1.28
CA ALA A 230 -4.65 -12.28 1.17
C ALA A 230 -3.88 -13.54 0.70
N LEU A 231 -2.58 -13.62 0.97
CA LEU A 231 -1.65 -14.63 0.45
C LEU A 231 -2.14 -16.06 0.69
N THR A 232 -2.72 -16.32 1.88
CA THR A 232 -3.17 -17.65 2.29
C THR A 232 -4.56 -18.03 1.80
N ALA A 233 -5.29 -17.14 1.07
CA ALA A 233 -6.59 -17.48 0.48
C ALA A 233 -6.54 -18.73 -0.39
N ILE A 234 -5.39 -18.98 -1.03
CA ILE A 234 -5.16 -20.15 -1.90
C ILE A 234 -5.36 -21.50 -1.19
N HIS A 235 -5.34 -21.53 0.13
CA HIS A 235 -5.50 -22.76 0.94
C HIS A 235 -6.95 -23.02 1.35
N ASP A 236 -7.90 -22.15 0.96
CA ASP A 236 -9.32 -22.29 1.26
C ASP A 236 -10.16 -22.07 -0.01
N SER A 237 -10.69 -23.15 -0.58
CA SER A 237 -11.45 -23.09 -1.83
C SER A 237 -12.80 -22.40 -1.69
N GLU A 238 -13.43 -22.41 -0.51
CA GLU A 238 -14.67 -21.69 -0.24
C GLU A 238 -14.40 -20.18 -0.19
N LEU A 239 -13.32 -19.79 0.48
CA LEU A 239 -12.87 -18.39 0.51
C LEU A 239 -12.56 -17.88 -0.90
N MET A 240 -11.79 -18.65 -1.70
CA MET A 240 -11.48 -18.29 -3.09
C MET A 240 -12.76 -18.08 -3.92
N ALA A 241 -13.75 -18.99 -3.78
CA ALA A 241 -15.01 -18.86 -4.49
C ALA A 241 -15.80 -17.60 -4.08
N ILE A 242 -15.86 -17.28 -2.79
CA ILE A 242 -16.54 -16.08 -2.27
C ILE A 242 -15.84 -14.79 -2.71
N LEU A 243 -14.51 -14.75 -2.66
CA LEU A 243 -13.73 -13.59 -3.12
C LEU A 243 -13.97 -13.33 -4.61
N ALA A 244 -13.99 -14.40 -5.45
CA ALA A 244 -14.29 -14.29 -6.87
C ALA A 244 -15.75 -13.91 -7.15
N GLU A 245 -16.74 -14.54 -6.48
CA GLU A 245 -18.16 -14.26 -6.68
C GLU A 245 -18.52 -12.82 -6.29
N ARG A 246 -17.99 -12.35 -5.17
CA ARG A 246 -18.28 -11.00 -4.65
C ARG A 246 -17.38 -9.92 -5.22
N GLN A 247 -16.37 -10.29 -6.02
CA GLN A 247 -15.36 -9.38 -6.56
C GLN A 247 -14.74 -8.47 -5.49
N ILE A 248 -14.38 -9.10 -4.35
CA ILE A 248 -13.71 -8.38 -3.26
C ILE A 248 -12.26 -8.15 -3.68
N PRO A 249 -11.80 -6.88 -3.77
CA PRO A 249 -10.45 -6.60 -4.22
C PRO A 249 -9.39 -7.10 -3.25
N ILE A 250 -8.35 -7.73 -3.81
CA ILE A 250 -7.15 -8.17 -3.11
C ILE A 250 -5.98 -7.31 -3.55
N GLU A 251 -5.32 -6.69 -2.60
CA GLU A 251 -4.14 -5.85 -2.80
C GLU A 251 -2.89 -6.71 -2.69
N VAL A 252 -2.45 -7.29 -3.82
CA VAL A 252 -1.31 -8.23 -3.87
C VAL A 252 0.00 -7.46 -3.87
N CYS A 253 0.93 -7.85 -2.98
CA CYS A 253 2.26 -7.26 -2.80
C CYS A 253 3.31 -8.36 -2.91
N VAL A 254 3.70 -8.73 -4.15
CA VAL A 254 4.52 -9.93 -4.41
C VAL A 254 5.90 -9.83 -3.75
N SER A 255 6.60 -8.73 -4.02
CA SER A 255 7.96 -8.52 -3.48
C SER A 255 7.97 -8.44 -1.96
N SER A 256 6.97 -7.76 -1.37
CA SER A 256 6.79 -7.70 0.08
C SER A 256 6.65 -9.09 0.69
N ASN A 257 5.75 -9.92 0.15
CA ASN A 257 5.50 -11.26 0.67
C ASN A 257 6.74 -12.17 0.63
N VAL A 258 7.59 -11.98 -0.38
CA VAL A 258 8.87 -12.72 -0.47
C VAL A 258 9.91 -12.15 0.51
N ARG A 259 10.03 -10.83 0.61
CA ARG A 259 11.02 -10.16 1.47
C ARG A 259 10.71 -10.32 2.96
N THR A 260 9.45 -10.37 3.34
CA THR A 260 9.00 -10.64 4.73
C THR A 260 9.08 -12.13 5.09
N GLY A 261 9.30 -13.01 4.08
CA GLY A 261 9.34 -14.46 4.27
C GLY A 261 7.94 -15.09 4.43
N CYS A 262 6.87 -14.34 4.20
CA CYS A 262 5.51 -14.88 4.18
C CYS A 262 5.29 -15.81 2.98
N CYS A 263 5.99 -15.55 1.86
CA CYS A 263 6.16 -16.46 0.74
C CYS A 263 7.65 -16.83 0.62
N MET A 264 7.99 -18.11 0.77
CA MET A 264 9.40 -18.56 0.82
C MET A 264 10.12 -18.40 -0.52
N HIS A 265 9.43 -18.61 -1.64
CA HIS A 265 10.02 -18.51 -2.97
C HIS A 265 9.07 -17.78 -3.91
N LEU A 266 9.61 -16.92 -4.74
CA LEU A 266 8.84 -16.13 -5.72
C LEU A 266 7.95 -17.04 -6.60
N ALA A 267 8.47 -18.17 -7.05
CA ALA A 267 7.74 -19.13 -7.90
C ALA A 267 6.50 -19.75 -7.23
N ASP A 268 6.44 -19.75 -5.89
CA ASP A 268 5.32 -20.31 -5.12
C ASP A 268 4.22 -19.26 -4.85
N HIS A 269 4.46 -18.00 -5.22
CA HIS A 269 3.50 -16.94 -4.97
C HIS A 269 2.20 -17.14 -5.77
N PRO A 270 1.01 -17.09 -5.14
CA PRO A 270 -0.24 -17.48 -5.78
C PRO A 270 -0.84 -16.46 -6.75
N VAL A 271 -0.19 -15.32 -7.01
CA VAL A 271 -0.73 -14.21 -7.82
C VAL A 271 -1.32 -14.68 -9.16
N ARG A 272 -0.63 -15.57 -9.89
CA ARG A 272 -1.11 -16.11 -11.16
C ARG A 272 -2.37 -16.95 -10.98
N ARG A 273 -2.42 -17.78 -9.94
CA ARG A 273 -3.59 -18.62 -9.63
C ARG A 273 -4.78 -17.78 -9.17
N PHE A 274 -4.56 -16.71 -8.41
CA PHE A 274 -5.62 -15.76 -8.05
C PHE A 274 -6.27 -15.16 -9.29
N PHE A 275 -5.46 -14.65 -10.20
CA PHE A 275 -5.95 -14.09 -11.46
C PHE A 275 -6.74 -15.12 -12.29
N GLU A 276 -6.17 -16.32 -12.51
CA GLU A 276 -6.82 -17.40 -13.27
C GLU A 276 -8.10 -17.94 -12.60
N SER A 277 -8.24 -17.76 -11.29
CA SER A 277 -9.46 -18.09 -10.54
C SER A 277 -10.51 -16.98 -10.58
N GLY A 278 -10.28 -15.89 -11.30
CA GLY A 278 -11.22 -14.78 -11.47
C GLY A 278 -11.34 -13.86 -10.25
N LEU A 279 -10.34 -13.84 -9.36
CA LEU A 279 -10.30 -12.89 -8.26
C LEU A 279 -9.97 -11.49 -8.78
N MET A 280 -10.61 -10.48 -8.21
CA MET A 280 -10.24 -9.08 -8.46
C MET A 280 -8.94 -8.77 -7.70
N ILE A 281 -7.82 -8.90 -8.38
CA ILE A 281 -6.51 -8.59 -7.80
C ILE A 281 -5.94 -7.27 -8.35
N THR A 282 -5.22 -6.55 -7.51
CA THR A 282 -4.39 -5.39 -7.86
C THR A 282 -2.94 -5.67 -7.47
N LEU A 283 -1.98 -5.10 -8.19
CA LEU A 283 -0.57 -5.15 -7.81
C LEU A 283 -0.19 -3.89 -7.05
N ASN A 284 0.60 -4.05 -6.00
CA ASN A 284 0.98 -2.97 -5.11
C ASN A 284 2.39 -3.19 -4.56
N SER A 285 3.06 -2.12 -4.15
CA SER A 285 4.46 -2.16 -3.70
C SER A 285 4.64 -2.23 -2.18
N ASP A 286 3.59 -1.93 -1.40
CA ASP A 286 3.57 -1.98 0.07
C ASP A 286 4.55 -0.96 0.70
N ASP A 287 5.78 -1.33 0.96
CA ASP A 287 6.87 -0.47 1.47
C ASP A 287 8.01 -0.40 0.44
N PRO A 288 7.84 0.32 -0.69
CA PRO A 288 8.68 0.15 -1.89
C PRO A 288 10.17 0.40 -1.66
N ALA A 289 10.53 1.37 -0.82
CA ALA A 289 11.93 1.63 -0.52
C ALA A 289 12.54 0.56 0.39
N MET A 290 11.74 -0.03 1.28
CA MET A 290 12.18 -1.06 2.21
C MET A 290 12.26 -2.44 1.56
N PHE A 291 11.37 -2.72 0.59
CA PHE A 291 11.36 -3.98 -0.15
C PHE A 291 12.15 -3.91 -1.46
N LEU A 292 12.71 -2.73 -1.80
CA LEU A 292 13.50 -2.49 -3.01
C LEU A 292 12.74 -2.86 -4.29
N SER A 293 11.42 -2.62 -4.31
CA SER A 293 10.52 -2.91 -5.41
C SER A 293 9.46 -1.82 -5.51
N ASP A 294 9.50 -1.06 -6.58
CA ASP A 294 8.46 -0.07 -6.90
C ASP A 294 7.29 -0.75 -7.65
N LEU A 295 6.17 -0.05 -7.85
CA LEU A 295 5.00 -0.60 -8.57
C LEU A 295 5.35 -1.03 -10.00
N GLU A 296 6.23 -0.32 -10.69
CA GLU A 296 6.75 -0.74 -11.99
C GLU A 296 7.41 -2.12 -11.92
N ASP A 297 8.16 -2.39 -10.84
CA ASP A 297 8.82 -3.69 -10.64
C ASP A 297 7.80 -4.80 -10.36
N GLU A 298 6.72 -4.52 -9.63
CA GLU A 298 5.63 -5.50 -9.40
C GLU A 298 4.94 -5.88 -10.72
N TYR A 299 4.65 -4.91 -11.60
CA TYR A 299 4.10 -5.18 -12.93
C TYR A 299 5.10 -5.91 -13.84
N TRP A 300 6.39 -5.57 -13.75
CA TRP A 300 7.45 -6.26 -14.48
C TRP A 300 7.62 -7.71 -13.99
N LEU A 301 7.56 -7.95 -12.68
CA LEU A 301 7.55 -9.29 -12.08
C LEU A 301 6.35 -10.11 -12.58
N ALA A 302 5.15 -9.54 -12.59
CA ALA A 302 3.96 -10.20 -13.11
C ALA A 302 4.17 -10.66 -14.55
N ASN A 303 4.72 -9.81 -15.40
CA ASN A 303 5.00 -10.15 -16.79
C ASN A 303 6.10 -11.21 -16.93
N ASN A 304 7.28 -10.96 -16.33
CA ASN A 304 8.50 -11.73 -16.58
C ASN A 304 8.52 -13.08 -15.85
N GLU A 305 8.08 -13.11 -14.61
CA GLU A 305 8.17 -14.31 -13.75
C GLU A 305 6.86 -15.11 -13.74
N PHE A 306 5.71 -14.44 -13.82
CA PHE A 306 4.40 -15.10 -13.75
C PHE A 306 3.68 -15.20 -15.11
N GLY A 307 4.30 -14.73 -16.20
CA GLY A 307 3.80 -14.90 -17.56
C GLY A 307 2.51 -14.13 -17.85
N PHE A 308 2.27 -13.01 -17.18
CA PHE A 308 1.17 -12.12 -17.54
C PHE A 308 1.47 -11.44 -18.87
N SER A 309 0.53 -11.49 -19.81
CA SER A 309 0.63 -10.77 -21.09
C SER A 309 0.37 -9.27 -20.89
N GLU A 310 0.65 -8.45 -21.89
CA GLU A 310 0.29 -7.03 -21.87
C GLU A 310 -1.21 -6.80 -21.67
N GLU A 311 -2.05 -7.68 -22.23
CA GLU A 311 -3.50 -7.65 -22.03
C GLU A 311 -3.86 -7.90 -20.54
N HIS A 312 -3.23 -8.90 -19.91
CA HIS A 312 -3.41 -9.15 -18.49
C HIS A 312 -2.91 -7.97 -17.64
N LEU A 313 -1.80 -7.31 -18.01
CA LEU A 313 -1.34 -6.13 -17.30
C LEU A 313 -2.31 -4.95 -17.42
N ARG A 314 -2.98 -4.79 -18.57
CA ARG A 314 -4.07 -3.80 -18.72
C ARG A 314 -5.26 -4.13 -17.83
N GLU A 315 -5.63 -5.40 -17.75
CA GLU A 315 -6.70 -5.85 -16.84
C GLU A 315 -6.35 -5.57 -15.37
N LEU A 316 -5.12 -5.86 -14.95
CA LEU A 316 -4.65 -5.54 -13.60
C LEU A 316 -4.65 -4.02 -13.33
N ALA A 317 -4.29 -3.21 -14.32
CA ALA A 317 -4.37 -1.76 -14.20
C ALA A 317 -5.82 -1.27 -14.12
N ALA A 318 -6.73 -1.84 -14.92
CA ALA A 318 -8.16 -1.55 -14.83
C ALA A 318 -8.73 -1.95 -13.47
N ASN A 319 -8.37 -3.14 -12.96
CA ASN A 319 -8.74 -3.59 -11.62
C ASN A 319 -8.28 -2.60 -10.54
N SER A 320 -7.08 -2.01 -10.66
CA SER A 320 -6.59 -1.04 -9.69
C SER A 320 -7.45 0.24 -9.66
N ILE A 321 -7.99 0.67 -10.80
CA ILE A 321 -8.92 1.80 -10.88
C ILE A 321 -10.29 1.41 -10.33
N GLU A 322 -10.82 0.24 -10.73
CA GLU A 322 -12.13 -0.25 -10.26
C GLU A 322 -12.15 -0.49 -8.75
N ALA A 323 -11.09 -1.04 -8.19
CA ALA A 323 -10.95 -1.31 -6.77
C ALA A 323 -10.71 -0.05 -5.91
N SER A 324 -10.31 1.08 -6.54
CA SER A 324 -10.07 2.34 -5.83
C SER A 324 -11.35 2.90 -5.20
N PHE A 325 -11.21 3.76 -4.21
CA PHE A 325 -12.32 4.51 -3.63
C PHE A 325 -12.59 5.85 -4.34
N LEU A 326 -12.12 5.98 -5.58
CA LEU A 326 -12.43 7.12 -6.42
C LEU A 326 -13.93 7.22 -6.74
N PRO A 327 -14.47 8.42 -6.93
CA PRO A 327 -15.84 8.59 -7.47
C PRO A 327 -15.99 7.93 -8.83
N ALA A 328 -17.20 7.37 -9.10
CA ALA A 328 -17.48 6.61 -10.32
C ALA A 328 -17.11 7.35 -11.62
N GLU A 329 -17.38 8.66 -11.69
CA GLU A 329 -17.04 9.48 -12.85
C GLU A 329 -15.53 9.49 -13.13
N ARG A 330 -14.71 9.59 -12.07
CA ARG A 330 -13.25 9.55 -12.22
C ARG A 330 -12.74 8.18 -12.65
N LYS A 331 -13.35 7.09 -12.15
CA LYS A 331 -13.04 5.73 -12.59
C LYS A 331 -13.30 5.57 -14.10
N ILE A 332 -14.45 6.01 -14.58
CA ILE A 332 -14.81 5.95 -16.01
C ILE A 332 -13.77 6.69 -16.87
N ASP A 333 -13.35 7.88 -16.46
CA ASP A 333 -12.35 8.66 -17.19
C ASP A 333 -10.98 7.95 -17.24
N LEU A 334 -10.55 7.37 -16.12
CA LEU A 334 -9.27 6.67 -16.03
C LEU A 334 -9.28 5.34 -16.80
N LEU A 335 -10.39 4.59 -16.74
CA LEU A 335 -10.55 3.36 -17.52
C LEU A 335 -10.50 3.64 -19.02
N ARG A 336 -11.14 4.72 -19.50
CA ARG A 336 -11.04 5.16 -20.89
C ARG A 336 -9.59 5.49 -21.28
N GLN A 337 -8.81 6.13 -20.41
CA GLN A 337 -7.40 6.39 -20.67
C GLN A 337 -6.58 5.10 -20.85
N ILE A 338 -6.90 4.04 -20.10
CA ILE A 338 -6.27 2.72 -20.29
C ILE A 338 -6.59 2.17 -21.67
N GLU A 339 -7.84 2.26 -22.13
CA GLU A 339 -8.28 1.80 -23.46
C GLU A 339 -7.61 2.61 -24.60
N GLU A 340 -7.50 3.93 -24.43
CA GLU A 340 -6.94 4.84 -25.45
C GLU A 340 -5.41 4.81 -25.54
N THR A 341 -4.73 4.30 -24.52
CA THR A 341 -3.26 4.30 -24.46
C THR A 341 -2.64 3.29 -25.44
N PHE A 342 -3.39 2.34 -25.94
CA PHE A 342 -2.96 1.22 -26.78
C PHE A 342 -4.02 0.83 -27.83
#